data_5cde5c05e9040326a9fb61495174d642
#
_entry.id   5cde5c05e9040326a9fb61495174d642
#
_cell.length_a   1.000
_cell.length_b   1.000
_cell.length_c   1.000
_cell.angle_alpha   90.00
_cell.angle_beta   90.00
_cell.angle_gamma   90.00
#
_symmetry.space_group_name_H-M   'P 1'
#
loop_
_entity.id
_entity.type
_entity.pdbx_description
1 polymer ?
#
loop_
_entity_poly.entity_id
_entity_poly.type
_entity_poly.pdbx_seq_one_letter_code
_entity_poly.pdbx_strand_id
1 'polypeptide(L)'
;MGDDEYNKPSLVIGIFMSFYDVHINRIPYGGLLSYKPLDAIQSTNKPMLAVEKDILNKKINPANMEYLKYNERMWNKIYSPSLDYTYYLIQIADEDVNVIAPFTMDQNDVFAQNERFSLIRWGSQVDLVLPLDDRYDFELCLDDAMHVNAGLDQLVKINFNEYTTNS
;
A
#
# COMPACT_ATOMS: atom_id res chain seq x y z
N MET A 1 -4.11 11.81 0.30
CA MET A 1 -3.78 10.99 -0.87
C MET A 1 -3.55 11.93 -2.04
N GLY A 2 -2.76 11.55 -3.03
CA GLY A 2 -2.44 12.43 -4.17
C GLY A 2 -3.46 12.41 -5.30
N ASP A 3 -4.66 11.89 -5.10
CA ASP A 3 -5.78 11.93 -6.03
C ASP A 3 -6.87 12.80 -5.45
N ASP A 4 -7.04 13.98 -6.03
CA ASP A 4 -8.04 14.95 -5.58
C ASP A 4 -9.48 14.43 -5.82
N GLU A 5 -9.63 13.40 -6.67
CA GLU A 5 -10.91 12.73 -6.95
C GLU A 5 -11.22 11.58 -5.97
N TYR A 6 -10.25 11.16 -5.14
CA TYR A 6 -10.45 10.03 -4.24
C TYR A 6 -11.15 10.45 -2.94
N ASN A 7 -12.42 10.14 -2.82
CA ASN A 7 -13.24 10.41 -1.63
C ASN A 7 -14.15 9.20 -1.31
N LYS A 8 -13.55 8.02 -1.10
CA LYS A 8 -14.29 6.80 -0.78
C LYS A 8 -13.86 6.25 0.58
N PRO A 9 -14.80 5.78 1.41
CA PRO A 9 -14.44 4.94 2.55
C PRO A 9 -13.60 3.76 2.09
N SER A 10 -12.58 3.40 2.84
CA SER A 10 -11.63 2.36 2.44
C SER A 10 -11.13 1.55 3.63
N LEU A 11 -10.88 0.28 3.40
CA LEU A 11 -10.04 -0.53 4.26
C LEU A 11 -8.58 -0.21 3.93
N VAL A 12 -7.80 0.14 4.95
CA VAL A 12 -6.36 0.43 4.81
C VAL A 12 -5.55 -0.53 5.67
N ILE A 13 -4.57 -1.19 5.06
CA ILE A 13 -3.62 -2.07 5.74
C ILE A 13 -2.22 -1.50 5.56
N GLY A 14 -1.63 -0.99 6.64
CA GLY A 14 -0.25 -0.51 6.66
C GLY A 14 0.71 -1.67 6.89
N ILE A 15 1.70 -1.83 6.01
CA ILE A 15 2.76 -2.83 6.09
C ILE A 15 4.08 -2.10 6.29
N PHE A 16 4.62 -2.19 7.49
CA PHE A 16 5.90 -1.60 7.83
C PHE A 16 7.04 -2.57 7.47
N MET A 17 8.12 -2.05 6.90
CA MET A 17 9.30 -2.82 6.53
C MET A 17 10.53 -2.24 7.24
N SER A 18 11.10 -3.01 8.17
CA SER A 18 12.36 -2.68 8.83
C SER A 18 13.56 -2.94 7.90
N PHE A 19 14.76 -2.55 8.30
CA PHE A 19 16.00 -2.79 7.52
C PHE A 19 16.27 -4.26 7.19
N TYR A 20 15.70 -5.19 7.94
CA TYR A 20 15.90 -6.63 7.78
C TYR A 20 14.87 -7.30 6.88
N ASP A 21 13.85 -6.55 6.47
CA ASP A 21 12.73 -7.06 5.67
C ASP A 21 13.01 -6.97 4.17
N VAL A 22 12.16 -7.63 3.38
CA VAL A 22 12.23 -7.58 1.91
C VAL A 22 11.63 -6.28 1.41
N HIS A 23 12.44 -5.44 0.75
CA HIS A 23 12.03 -4.13 0.24
C HIS A 23 11.53 -4.15 -1.22
N ILE A 24 11.42 -5.32 -1.83
CA ILE A 24 10.83 -5.48 -3.17
C ILE A 24 9.33 -5.67 -3.01
N ASN A 25 8.58 -4.74 -3.54
CA ASN A 25 7.12 -4.76 -3.47
C ASN A 25 6.52 -5.58 -4.62
N ARG A 26 5.41 -6.24 -4.34
CA ARG A 26 4.71 -7.14 -5.25
C ARG A 26 3.26 -6.72 -5.40
N ILE A 27 2.69 -7.04 -6.57
CA ILE A 27 1.26 -6.80 -6.86
C ILE A 27 0.40 -7.78 -6.07
N PRO A 28 -0.49 -7.31 -5.17
CA PRO A 28 -1.35 -8.19 -4.36
C PRO A 28 -2.36 -8.99 -5.17
N TYR A 29 -2.92 -8.39 -6.23
CA TYR A 29 -3.84 -9.02 -7.17
C TYR A 29 -3.64 -8.45 -8.56
N GLY A 30 -3.63 -9.30 -9.60
CA GLY A 30 -3.25 -8.92 -10.95
C GLY A 30 -4.13 -7.81 -11.57
N GLY A 31 -3.51 -6.94 -12.35
CA GLY A 31 -4.20 -5.82 -12.97
C GLY A 31 -3.27 -4.89 -13.76
N LEU A 32 -3.83 -3.77 -14.19
CA LEU A 32 -3.12 -2.71 -14.89
C LEU A 32 -2.62 -1.69 -13.86
N LEU A 33 -1.31 -1.52 -13.80
CA LEU A 33 -0.65 -0.59 -12.90
C LEU A 33 -0.43 0.77 -13.56
N SER A 34 -0.87 1.83 -12.92
CA SER A 34 -0.42 3.19 -13.17
C SER A 34 0.08 3.82 -11.88
N TYR A 35 1.11 4.66 -11.96
CA TYR A 35 1.71 5.24 -10.78
C TYR A 35 1.93 6.75 -10.92
N LYS A 36 1.95 7.43 -9.78
CA LYS A 36 2.20 8.87 -9.65
C LYS A 36 3.17 9.10 -8.49
N PRO A 37 4.37 9.62 -8.76
CA PRO A 37 5.28 10.02 -7.69
C PRO A 37 4.72 11.27 -6.98
N LEU A 38 4.92 11.31 -5.68
CA LEU A 38 4.62 12.44 -4.81
C LEU A 38 5.89 12.79 -4.06
N ASP A 39 6.51 13.88 -4.44
CA ASP A 39 7.74 14.35 -3.81
C ASP A 39 7.55 14.62 -2.31
N ALA A 40 8.64 14.54 -1.56
CA ALA A 40 8.65 14.98 -0.18
C ALA A 40 8.26 16.46 -0.10
N ILE A 41 7.38 16.81 0.84
CA ILE A 41 6.94 18.20 1.03
C ILE A 41 8.07 19.07 1.59
N GLN A 42 9.02 18.44 2.29
CA GLN A 42 10.21 19.09 2.85
C GLN A 42 11.46 18.57 2.12
N SER A 43 12.58 19.26 2.28
CA SER A 43 13.86 18.85 1.68
C SER A 43 14.39 17.51 2.18
N THR A 44 13.87 16.99 3.28
CA THR A 44 14.20 15.70 3.87
C THR A 44 12.93 15.01 4.35
N ASN A 45 12.92 13.69 4.28
CA ASN A 45 11.88 12.88 4.87
C ASN A 45 11.95 12.89 6.40
N LYS A 46 10.84 12.56 7.06
CA LYS A 46 10.76 12.34 8.51
C LYS A 46 11.14 10.90 8.84
N PRO A 47 12.00 10.65 9.84
CA PRO A 47 12.36 9.29 10.23
C PRO A 47 11.18 8.53 10.81
N MET A 48 11.09 7.24 10.45
CA MET A 48 10.00 6.35 10.87
C MET A 48 10.33 5.49 12.10
N LEU A 49 11.53 5.61 12.66
CA LEU A 49 12.01 4.81 13.80
C LEU A 49 11.07 4.87 15.03
N ALA A 50 10.42 6.00 15.29
CA ALA A 50 9.48 6.13 16.40
C ALA A 50 8.22 5.29 16.16
N VAL A 51 7.74 5.24 14.93
CA VAL A 51 6.59 4.42 14.52
C VAL A 51 6.91 2.95 14.61
N GLU A 52 8.10 2.52 14.19
CA GLU A 52 8.55 1.14 14.34
C GLU A 52 8.46 0.68 15.80
N LYS A 53 8.96 1.50 16.72
CA LYS A 53 8.86 1.22 18.16
C LYS A 53 7.43 1.17 18.67
N ASP A 54 6.56 2.05 18.18
CA ASP A 54 5.15 2.07 18.55
C ASP A 54 4.45 0.77 18.08
N ILE A 55 4.70 0.33 16.84
CA ILE A 55 4.16 -0.90 16.29
C ILE A 55 4.62 -2.13 17.10
N LEU A 56 5.92 -2.23 17.38
CA LEU A 56 6.48 -3.32 18.18
C LEU A 56 5.87 -3.39 19.59
N ASN A 57 5.51 -2.24 20.16
CA ASN A 57 4.85 -2.15 21.46
C ASN A 57 3.33 -2.24 21.38
N LYS A 58 2.76 -2.51 20.22
CA LYS A 58 1.30 -2.55 19.96
C LYS A 58 0.60 -1.25 20.39
N LYS A 59 1.23 -0.12 20.15
CA LYS A 59 0.71 1.23 20.44
C LYS A 59 0.77 2.06 19.17
N ILE A 60 -0.18 2.97 19.01
CA ILE A 60 -0.16 3.96 17.92
C ILE A 60 -0.13 5.33 18.56
N ASN A 61 0.91 6.10 18.25
CA ASN A 61 1.00 7.50 18.63
C ASN A 61 0.82 8.40 17.41
N PRO A 62 -0.32 9.11 17.27
CA PRO A 62 -0.59 9.95 16.11
C PRO A 62 0.49 11.02 15.87
N ALA A 63 1.18 11.48 16.91
CA ALA A 63 2.26 12.46 16.79
C ALA A 63 3.47 11.92 16.00
N ASN A 64 3.65 10.60 15.94
CA ASN A 64 4.74 9.96 15.19
C ASN A 64 4.36 9.69 13.73
N MET A 65 3.14 9.98 13.30
CA MET A 65 2.63 9.65 11.96
C MET A 65 2.76 10.80 10.95
N GLU A 66 3.52 11.84 11.25
CA GLU A 66 3.75 12.97 10.32
C GLU A 66 4.38 12.54 8.99
N TYR A 67 5.20 11.47 8.99
CA TYR A 67 5.82 10.93 7.77
C TYR A 67 4.79 10.57 6.70
N LEU A 68 3.61 10.09 7.07
CA LEU A 68 2.52 9.80 6.13
C LEU A 68 2.12 10.99 5.26
N LYS A 69 2.37 12.20 5.75
CA LYS A 69 2.02 13.44 5.06
C LYS A 69 3.21 14.06 4.34
N TYR A 70 4.40 14.00 4.93
CA TYR A 70 5.54 14.81 4.51
C TYR A 70 6.56 14.05 3.66
N ASN A 71 6.68 12.73 3.83
CA ASN A 71 7.70 11.94 3.15
C ASN A 71 7.41 11.74 1.66
N GLU A 72 8.45 11.39 0.92
CA GLU A 72 8.35 10.90 -0.47
C GLU A 72 7.41 9.69 -0.51
N ARG A 73 6.50 9.70 -1.47
CA ARG A 73 5.53 8.64 -1.67
C ARG A 73 5.39 8.31 -3.15
N MET A 74 5.06 7.06 -3.42
CA MET A 74 4.62 6.64 -4.74
C MET A 74 3.18 6.12 -4.61
N TRP A 75 2.28 6.72 -5.33
CA TRP A 75 0.91 6.26 -5.41
C TRP A 75 0.73 5.35 -6.62
N ASN A 76 0.45 4.09 -6.36
CA ASN A 76 0.24 3.07 -7.36
C ASN A 76 -1.24 2.72 -7.41
N LYS A 77 -1.88 2.94 -8.55
CA LYS A 77 -3.27 2.59 -8.84
C LYS A 77 -3.29 1.33 -9.66
N ILE A 78 -3.99 0.30 -9.18
CA ILE A 78 -4.12 -0.97 -9.89
C ILE A 78 -5.60 -1.19 -10.20
N TYR A 79 -5.92 -1.28 -11.50
CA TYR A 79 -7.23 -1.71 -11.95
C TYR A 79 -7.20 -3.19 -12.31
N SER A 80 -8.01 -3.99 -11.64
CA SER A 80 -8.18 -5.42 -11.95
C SER A 80 -9.40 -5.64 -12.84
N PRO A 81 -9.20 -6.00 -14.13
CA PRO A 81 -10.33 -6.26 -15.03
C PRO A 81 -11.17 -7.47 -14.61
N SER A 82 -10.56 -8.47 -13.98
CA SER A 82 -11.27 -9.69 -13.54
C SER A 82 -12.25 -9.44 -12.40
N LEU A 83 -12.00 -8.41 -11.60
CA LEU A 83 -12.86 -7.98 -10.50
C LEU A 83 -13.65 -6.72 -10.87
N ASP A 84 -13.38 -6.07 -11.99
CA ASP A 84 -13.85 -4.71 -12.28
C ASP A 84 -13.67 -3.78 -11.06
N TYR A 85 -12.48 -3.83 -10.47
CA TYR A 85 -12.20 -3.18 -9.20
C TYR A 85 -10.83 -2.48 -9.22
N THR A 86 -10.78 -1.29 -8.63
CA THR A 86 -9.56 -0.51 -8.48
C THR A 86 -9.14 -0.46 -7.02
N TYR A 87 -7.88 -0.77 -6.76
CA TYR A 87 -7.26 -0.61 -5.46
C TYR A 87 -5.91 0.12 -5.57
N TYR A 88 -5.31 0.47 -4.44
CA TYR A 88 -4.10 1.27 -4.44
C TYR A 88 -3.04 0.69 -3.51
N LEU A 89 -1.78 0.90 -3.89
CA LEU A 89 -0.61 0.71 -3.03
C LEU A 89 0.09 2.05 -2.88
N ILE A 90 0.22 2.52 -1.65
CA ILE A 90 0.95 3.75 -1.36
C ILE A 90 2.28 3.36 -0.73
N GLN A 91 3.36 3.54 -1.47
CA GLN A 91 4.72 3.36 -0.98
C GLN A 91 5.17 4.65 -0.30
N ILE A 92 5.76 4.54 0.88
CA ILE A 92 6.19 5.67 1.72
C ILE A 92 7.64 5.42 2.11
N ALA A 93 8.52 6.34 1.73
CA ALA A 93 9.94 6.29 2.05
C ALA A 93 10.21 6.72 3.50
N ASP A 94 11.28 6.17 4.11
CA ASP A 94 11.82 6.63 5.39
C ASP A 94 12.72 7.88 5.19
N GLU A 95 13.79 8.04 5.92
CA GLU A 95 14.63 9.25 5.98
C GLU A 95 15.15 9.73 4.63
N ASP A 96 15.56 8.82 3.75
CA ASP A 96 16.17 9.14 2.46
C ASP A 96 15.12 9.51 1.40
N VAL A 97 15.47 10.42 0.51
CA VAL A 97 14.66 10.81 -0.66
C VAL A 97 15.16 10.10 -1.93
N ASN A 98 14.30 10.00 -2.95
CA ASN A 98 14.57 9.31 -4.22
C ASN A 98 14.92 7.81 -4.05
N VAL A 99 14.25 7.16 -3.13
CA VAL A 99 14.50 5.76 -2.79
C VAL A 99 13.42 4.81 -3.32
N ILE A 100 12.28 5.32 -3.79
CA ILE A 100 11.22 4.52 -4.40
C ILE A 100 11.53 4.36 -5.88
N ALA A 101 11.80 3.14 -6.32
CA ALA A 101 12.22 2.81 -7.68
C ALA A 101 11.28 1.79 -8.33
N PRO A 102 10.35 2.22 -9.21
CA PRO A 102 9.56 1.29 -10.02
C PRO A 102 10.47 0.56 -11.03
N PHE A 103 10.15 -0.69 -11.35
CA PHE A 103 10.90 -1.50 -12.30
C PHE A 103 10.54 -1.22 -13.77
N THR A 104 9.38 -0.62 -14.01
CA THR A 104 8.97 -0.09 -15.31
C THR A 104 8.61 1.38 -15.18
N MET A 105 8.82 2.13 -16.26
CA MET A 105 8.36 3.52 -16.35
C MET A 105 7.05 3.63 -17.14
N ASP A 106 6.57 2.54 -17.70
CA ASP A 106 5.36 2.52 -18.52
C ASP A 106 4.11 2.58 -17.63
N GLN A 107 3.12 3.31 -18.08
CA GLN A 107 1.83 3.43 -17.42
C GLN A 107 0.85 2.40 -17.99
N ASN A 108 0.00 1.85 -17.15
CA ASN A 108 -0.98 0.82 -17.48
C ASN A 108 -0.37 -0.50 -17.96
N ASP A 109 0.85 -0.80 -17.53
CA ASP A 109 1.42 -2.12 -17.70
C ASP A 109 0.61 -3.18 -16.96
N VAL A 110 0.54 -4.37 -17.55
CA VAL A 110 -0.17 -5.52 -17.00
C VAL A 110 0.76 -6.32 -16.09
N PHE A 111 0.35 -6.49 -14.85
CA PHE A 111 1.06 -7.29 -13.85
C PHE A 111 0.22 -8.47 -13.39
N ALA A 112 0.87 -9.61 -13.23
CA ALA A 112 0.29 -10.76 -12.57
C ALA A 112 0.30 -10.59 -11.04
N GLN A 113 -0.55 -11.36 -10.35
CA GLN A 113 -0.49 -11.46 -8.90
C GLN A 113 0.90 -11.93 -8.45
N ASN A 114 1.44 -11.35 -7.39
CA ASN A 114 2.75 -11.63 -6.82
C ASN A 114 3.95 -11.19 -7.69
N GLU A 115 3.71 -10.54 -8.82
CA GLU A 115 4.76 -10.00 -9.66
C GLU A 115 5.44 -8.81 -8.98
N ARG A 116 6.76 -8.71 -9.14
CA ARG A 116 7.57 -7.63 -8.58
C ARG A 116 7.39 -6.37 -9.42
N PHE A 117 7.07 -5.23 -8.80
CA PHE A 117 6.85 -4.00 -9.57
C PHE A 117 7.72 -2.82 -9.14
N SER A 118 8.23 -2.82 -7.91
CA SER A 118 8.97 -1.69 -7.36
C SER A 118 9.89 -2.13 -6.21
N LEU A 119 10.88 -1.30 -5.92
CA LEU A 119 11.77 -1.39 -4.77
C LEU A 119 11.67 -0.10 -3.98
N ILE A 120 11.63 -0.17 -2.64
CA ILE A 120 11.93 0.96 -1.76
C ILE A 120 13.26 0.65 -1.08
N ARG A 121 14.22 1.55 -1.14
CA ARG A 121 15.51 1.38 -0.44
C ARG A 121 15.33 1.78 1.01
N TRP A 122 15.91 0.99 1.93
CA TRP A 122 15.89 1.20 3.38
C TRP A 122 14.49 1.05 4.01
N GLY A 123 14.38 1.35 5.32
CA GLY A 123 13.11 1.29 6.03
C GLY A 123 11.98 2.03 5.33
N SER A 124 10.76 1.51 5.40
CA SER A 124 9.65 2.03 4.61
C SER A 124 8.30 1.47 5.06
N GLN A 125 7.23 2.01 4.50
CA GLN A 125 5.88 1.49 4.66
C GLN A 125 5.20 1.36 3.31
N VAL A 126 4.35 0.36 3.17
CA VAL A 126 3.40 0.24 2.06
C VAL A 126 2.00 0.12 2.61
N ASP A 127 1.12 1.02 2.20
CA ASP A 127 -0.30 0.95 2.53
C ASP A 127 -1.07 0.30 1.38
N LEU A 128 -1.74 -0.81 1.66
CA LEU A 128 -2.76 -1.38 0.78
C LEU A 128 -4.08 -0.67 1.08
N VAL A 129 -4.65 0.00 0.09
CA VAL A 129 -5.91 0.73 0.20
C VAL A 129 -6.97 0.08 -0.68
N LEU A 130 -8.02 -0.43 -0.06
CA LEU A 130 -9.14 -1.09 -0.71
C LEU A 130 -10.39 -0.21 -0.54
N PRO A 131 -10.83 0.52 -1.58
CA PRO A 131 -12.09 1.25 -1.56
C PRO A 131 -13.25 0.33 -1.23
N LEU A 132 -14.10 0.70 -0.27
CA LEU A 132 -15.30 -0.08 0.02
C LEU A 132 -16.27 -0.01 -1.15
N ASP A 133 -16.79 -1.16 -1.55
CA ASP A 133 -17.71 -1.32 -2.67
C ASP A 133 -18.77 -2.37 -2.29
N ASP A 134 -20.04 -2.03 -2.38
CA ASP A 134 -21.16 -2.88 -1.95
C ASP A 134 -21.24 -4.21 -2.71
N ARG A 135 -20.51 -4.33 -3.82
CA ARG A 135 -20.40 -5.59 -4.60
C ARG A 135 -19.51 -6.64 -3.90
N TYR A 136 -18.71 -6.24 -2.91
CA TYR A 136 -17.69 -7.08 -2.29
C TYR A 136 -17.75 -7.06 -0.78
N ASP A 137 -17.55 -8.22 -0.19
CA ASP A 137 -17.23 -8.39 1.23
C ASP A 137 -15.73 -8.57 1.40
N PHE A 138 -15.13 -7.84 2.33
CA PHE A 138 -13.71 -7.88 2.64
C PHE A 138 -13.49 -8.58 3.98
N GLU A 139 -12.89 -9.77 3.94
CA GLU A 139 -12.52 -10.54 5.13
C GLU A 139 -11.03 -10.36 5.41
N LEU A 140 -10.68 -9.73 6.53
CA LEU A 140 -9.30 -9.62 6.98
C LEU A 140 -8.75 -10.98 7.41
N CYS A 141 -7.57 -11.34 6.90
CA CYS A 141 -6.85 -12.58 7.25
C CYS A 141 -5.72 -12.33 8.26
N LEU A 142 -5.70 -11.15 8.89
CA LEU A 142 -4.63 -10.67 9.73
C LEU A 142 -5.14 -10.33 11.13
N ASP A 143 -4.25 -10.55 12.11
CA ASP A 143 -4.36 -9.95 13.44
C ASP A 143 -3.55 -8.65 13.52
N ASP A 144 -3.87 -7.77 14.45
CA ASP A 144 -3.13 -6.53 14.69
C ASP A 144 -1.65 -6.80 14.99
N ALA A 145 -0.76 -6.08 14.33
CA ALA A 145 0.69 -6.20 14.47
C ALA A 145 1.24 -7.61 14.19
N MET A 146 0.64 -8.32 13.24
CA MET A 146 1.13 -9.60 12.75
C MET A 146 2.31 -9.39 11.79
N HIS A 147 3.35 -10.23 11.89
CA HIS A 147 4.39 -10.31 10.87
C HIS A 147 3.87 -11.06 9.65
N VAL A 148 4.13 -10.52 8.45
CA VAL A 148 3.69 -11.10 7.17
C VAL A 148 4.86 -11.28 6.20
N ASN A 149 4.82 -12.35 5.42
CA ASN A 149 5.82 -12.66 4.40
C ASN A 149 5.32 -12.26 3.02
N ALA A 150 6.08 -11.39 2.35
CA ALA A 150 5.73 -10.87 1.04
C ALA A 150 5.52 -11.99 0.00
N GLY A 151 4.33 -12.01 -0.59
CA GLY A 151 3.94 -12.98 -1.62
C GLY A 151 3.57 -14.36 -1.11
N LEU A 152 3.52 -14.59 0.20
CA LEU A 152 3.13 -15.86 0.83
C LEU A 152 1.86 -15.73 1.67
N ASP A 153 1.78 -14.70 2.50
CA ASP A 153 0.67 -14.56 3.43
C ASP A 153 -0.51 -13.80 2.79
N GLN A 154 -1.70 -14.29 3.03
CA GLN A 154 -2.92 -13.68 2.57
C GLN A 154 -3.32 -12.56 3.54
N LEU A 155 -3.54 -11.35 3.02
CA LEU A 155 -3.92 -10.19 3.82
C LEU A 155 -5.45 -10.04 3.92
N VAL A 156 -6.13 -10.20 2.79
CA VAL A 156 -7.58 -10.00 2.66
C VAL A 156 -8.14 -11.01 1.68
N LYS A 157 -9.32 -11.54 1.97
CA LYS A 157 -10.18 -12.18 0.98
C LYS A 157 -11.23 -11.21 0.50
N ILE A 158 -11.47 -11.20 -0.80
CA ILE A 158 -12.52 -10.43 -1.45
C ILE A 158 -13.54 -11.42 -1.99
N ASN A 159 -14.75 -11.41 -1.43
CA ASN A 159 -15.85 -12.26 -1.83
C ASN A 159 -16.92 -11.42 -2.54
N PHE A 160 -17.54 -11.97 -3.59
CA PHE A 160 -18.70 -11.32 -4.21
C PHE A 160 -19.89 -11.34 -3.25
N ASN A 161 -20.53 -10.19 -3.08
CA ASN A 161 -21.74 -10.08 -2.29
C ASN A 161 -22.94 -10.57 -3.13
N GLU A 162 -23.48 -11.74 -2.80
CA GLU A 162 -24.56 -12.38 -3.55
C GLU A 162 -25.90 -11.57 -3.50
N TYR A 163 -26.01 -10.61 -2.60
CA TYR A 163 -27.23 -9.83 -2.44
C TYR A 163 -27.43 -8.68 -3.46
N THR A 164 -26.40 -8.34 -4.24
CA THR A 164 -26.45 -7.23 -5.22
C THR A 164 -26.89 -7.64 -6.62
N THR A 165 -27.12 -8.92 -6.90
CA THR A 165 -27.45 -9.43 -8.25
C THR A 165 -28.96 -9.43 -8.57
N ASN A 166 -29.84 -8.94 -7.67
CA ASN A 166 -31.30 -8.95 -7.84
C ASN A 166 -31.91 -7.52 -7.84
N SER A 167 -31.34 -6.59 -8.60
CA SER A 167 -31.95 -5.26 -8.79
C SER A 167 -32.11 -4.94 -10.24
#